data_9214464df9e568c09e46b0b29ce6ece1
#
_entry.id   9214464df9e568c09e46b0b29ce6ece1
#
_cell.length_a   1.000
_cell.length_b   1.000
_cell.length_c   1.000
_cell.angle_alpha   90.00
_cell.angle_beta   90.00
_cell.angle_gamma   90.00
#
_symmetry.space_group_name_H-M   'P 1'
#
loop_
_entity.id
_entity.type
_entity.pdbx_description
1 polymer ?
#
loop_
_entity_poly.entity_id
_entity_poly.type
_entity_poly.pdbx_seq_one_letter_code
_entity_poly.pdbx_strand_id
1 'polypeptide(L)'
;MSLAFLTPDATLSREVHARSPMERLAVAAGARLSRVEGWNVPNAYSDPSTERGRLTRTVGFVDRSSLTKLEIQAEPQALARIVAQASNGLASGGQATGQSSADGLALEPGLAANSAGAWWCPVTPGRVLVLSEPRAAAAVRDAVTGAADDAQGTVSVLDVTCGLAALTLLGPGARELLARFCAIDVRPAFAPRSAFRPGSVARTPGYVLVEAPGRLLVLVGWALGEYLWRVVADAAASLGGGPVGAEALAHHLERDDA
;
A
#
# COMPACT_ATOMS: atom_id res chain seq x y z
N MET A 1 -37.48 21.09 -8.65
CA MET A 1 -36.17 21.72 -8.93
C MET A 1 -35.23 20.65 -9.48
N SER A 2 -34.65 20.88 -10.65
CA SER A 2 -33.67 19.95 -11.22
C SER A 2 -32.32 20.10 -10.47
N LEU A 3 -31.68 18.97 -10.14
CA LEU A 3 -30.31 18.95 -9.58
C LEU A 3 -29.23 18.92 -10.68
N ALA A 4 -29.60 19.28 -11.91
CA ALA A 4 -28.68 19.28 -13.07
C ALA A 4 -27.40 20.12 -12.85
N PHE A 5 -27.44 21.10 -11.94
CA PHE A 5 -26.28 21.91 -11.57
C PHE A 5 -25.21 21.12 -10.79
N LEU A 6 -25.57 19.95 -10.24
CA LEU A 6 -24.63 19.06 -9.54
C LEU A 6 -23.96 18.04 -10.47
N THR A 7 -24.49 17.88 -11.68
CA THR A 7 -23.89 17.00 -12.67
C THR A 7 -23.00 17.81 -13.61
N PRO A 8 -21.75 17.40 -13.82
CA PRO A 8 -20.88 18.01 -14.84
C PRO A 8 -21.60 17.94 -16.19
N ASP A 9 -21.50 19.03 -16.96
CA ASP A 9 -22.04 19.06 -18.32
C ASP A 9 -21.46 17.85 -19.10
N ALA A 10 -22.34 17.00 -19.64
CA ALA A 10 -21.94 15.77 -20.33
C ALA A 10 -21.09 16.05 -21.59
N THR A 11 -21.03 17.29 -22.03
CA THR A 11 -20.16 17.76 -23.12
C THR A 11 -18.72 18.00 -22.68
N LEU A 12 -18.45 18.11 -21.37
CA LEU A 12 -17.11 18.16 -20.87
C LEU A 12 -16.64 16.73 -20.63
N SER A 13 -15.98 16.13 -21.63
CA SER A 13 -15.30 14.84 -21.50
C SER A 13 -14.10 14.95 -20.55
N ARG A 14 -14.37 15.29 -19.28
CA ARG A 14 -13.37 15.18 -18.23
C ARG A 14 -13.26 13.72 -17.88
N GLU A 15 -12.19 13.10 -18.30
CA GLU A 15 -11.79 11.80 -17.80
C GLU A 15 -11.73 11.86 -16.28
N VAL A 16 -12.64 11.13 -15.63
CA VAL A 16 -12.66 11.00 -14.17
C VAL A 16 -11.47 10.12 -13.78
N HIS A 17 -10.61 10.63 -12.92
CA HIS A 17 -9.48 9.88 -12.37
C HIS A 17 -9.40 10.05 -10.86
N ALA A 18 -8.87 9.03 -10.21
CA ALA A 18 -8.68 9.02 -8.77
C ALA A 18 -7.45 9.87 -8.39
N ARG A 19 -7.54 10.51 -7.23
CA ARG A 19 -6.48 11.36 -6.68
C ARG A 19 -6.12 10.87 -5.28
N SER A 20 -4.83 10.93 -4.98
CA SER A 20 -4.37 10.73 -3.61
C SER A 20 -4.85 11.86 -2.69
N PRO A 21 -5.14 11.59 -1.41
CA PRO A 21 -5.43 12.64 -0.44
C PRO A 21 -4.22 13.55 -0.21
N MET A 22 -3.04 13.15 -0.66
CA MET A 22 -1.78 13.89 -0.56
C MET A 22 -1.40 14.64 -1.83
N GLU A 23 -2.15 14.50 -2.93
CA GLU A 23 -1.82 15.07 -4.26
C GLU A 23 -1.52 16.57 -4.19
N ARG A 24 -2.32 17.33 -3.43
CA ARG A 24 -2.13 18.78 -3.29
C ARG A 24 -0.76 19.13 -2.70
N LEU A 25 -0.33 18.38 -1.69
CA LEU A 25 0.99 18.57 -1.05
C LEU A 25 2.12 18.08 -1.96
N ALA A 26 1.90 16.99 -2.67
CA ALA A 26 2.85 16.48 -3.66
C ALA A 26 3.11 17.53 -4.76
N VAL A 27 2.05 18.11 -5.34
CA VAL A 27 2.16 19.18 -6.35
C VAL A 27 2.87 20.41 -5.78
N ALA A 28 2.52 20.84 -4.55
CA ALA A 28 3.19 21.95 -3.88
C ALA A 28 4.68 21.68 -3.63
N ALA A 29 5.08 20.42 -3.46
CA ALA A 29 6.47 19.99 -3.34
C ALA A 29 7.18 19.81 -4.71
N GLY A 30 6.52 20.13 -5.83
CA GLY A 30 7.09 20.10 -7.17
C GLY A 30 6.88 18.77 -7.92
N ALA A 31 5.91 17.93 -7.50
CA ALA A 31 5.64 16.68 -8.17
C ALA A 31 5.23 16.87 -9.63
N ARG A 32 5.83 16.10 -10.53
CA ARG A 32 5.31 15.83 -11.86
C ARG A 32 4.40 14.62 -11.79
N LEU A 33 3.13 14.81 -12.12
CA LEU A 33 2.13 13.75 -12.07
C LEU A 33 2.09 12.97 -13.38
N SER A 34 1.88 11.66 -13.28
CA SER A 34 1.55 10.77 -14.41
C SER A 34 0.24 10.04 -14.12
N ARG A 35 -0.46 9.64 -15.20
CA ARG A 35 -1.64 8.78 -15.06
C ARG A 35 -1.23 7.32 -15.09
N VAL A 36 -1.58 6.59 -14.03
CA VAL A 36 -1.30 5.16 -13.89
C VAL A 36 -2.57 4.48 -13.40
N GLU A 37 -3.12 3.54 -14.19
CA GLU A 37 -4.31 2.76 -13.83
C GLU A 37 -5.47 3.62 -13.27
N GLY A 38 -5.76 4.74 -13.92
CA GLY A 38 -6.83 5.65 -13.53
C GLY A 38 -6.51 6.57 -12.34
N TRP A 39 -5.28 6.57 -11.84
CA TRP A 39 -4.82 7.44 -10.75
C TRP A 39 -3.87 8.53 -11.24
N ASN A 40 -3.91 9.70 -10.60
CA ASN A 40 -2.82 10.65 -10.63
C ASN A 40 -1.74 10.19 -9.66
N VAL A 41 -0.56 9.87 -10.16
CA VAL A 41 0.57 9.39 -9.35
C VAL A 41 1.74 10.37 -9.46
N PRO A 42 2.34 10.82 -8.36
CA PRO A 42 3.60 11.57 -8.38
C PRO A 42 4.71 10.72 -8.99
N ASN A 43 5.12 11.02 -10.24
CA ASN A 43 6.12 10.24 -10.96
C ASN A 43 7.55 10.64 -10.60
N ALA A 44 7.79 11.94 -10.41
CA ALA A 44 9.09 12.49 -10.00
C ALA A 44 8.91 13.88 -9.35
N TYR A 45 9.84 14.28 -8.49
CA TYR A 45 9.94 15.61 -7.87
C TYR A 45 11.18 16.37 -8.32
N SER A 46 12.20 15.66 -8.73
CA SER A 46 13.47 16.22 -9.18
C SER A 46 14.03 15.40 -10.34
N ASP A 47 15.29 15.58 -10.65
CA ASP A 47 16.01 14.72 -11.59
C ASP A 47 16.10 13.28 -11.06
N PRO A 48 15.91 12.25 -11.90
CA PRO A 48 15.93 10.85 -11.49
C PRO A 48 17.21 10.41 -10.78
N SER A 49 18.37 10.95 -11.18
CA SER A 49 19.65 10.62 -10.53
C SER A 49 19.70 11.15 -9.10
N THR A 50 19.14 12.33 -8.86
CA THR A 50 19.04 12.96 -7.54
C THR A 50 18.15 12.15 -6.62
N GLU A 51 16.97 11.73 -7.09
CA GLU A 51 16.05 10.92 -6.30
C GLU A 51 16.65 9.54 -5.98
N ARG A 52 17.25 8.86 -6.96
CA ARG A 52 17.97 7.59 -6.75
C ARG A 52 19.13 7.75 -5.76
N GLY A 53 19.89 8.83 -5.89
CA GLY A 53 20.98 9.15 -4.97
C GLY A 53 20.50 9.35 -3.52
N ARG A 54 19.31 9.93 -3.33
CA ARG A 54 18.66 10.08 -2.01
C ARG A 54 18.33 8.70 -1.42
N LEU A 55 17.69 7.82 -2.20
CA LEU A 55 17.33 6.47 -1.77
C LEU A 55 18.54 5.59 -1.42
N THR A 56 19.67 5.85 -2.03
CA THR A 56 20.91 5.09 -1.76
C THR A 56 21.62 5.59 -0.50
N ARG A 57 21.61 6.91 -0.23
CA ARG A 57 22.42 7.52 0.83
C ARG A 57 21.65 7.85 2.11
N THR A 58 20.38 8.17 2.00
CA THR A 58 19.58 8.69 3.11
C THR A 58 18.21 7.99 3.17
N VAL A 59 17.15 8.72 2.91
CA VAL A 59 15.77 8.21 2.94
C VAL A 59 14.89 9.00 1.98
N GLY A 60 13.96 8.31 1.34
CA GLY A 60 12.87 8.90 0.57
C GLY A 60 11.52 8.37 1.03
N PHE A 61 10.46 9.04 0.60
CA PHE A 61 9.09 8.52 0.77
C PHE A 61 8.27 8.75 -0.49
N VAL A 62 7.40 7.78 -0.78
CA VAL A 62 6.57 7.72 -2.00
C VAL A 62 5.10 7.61 -1.60
N ASP A 63 4.26 8.39 -2.27
CA ASP A 63 2.80 8.23 -2.17
C ASP A 63 2.35 6.93 -2.87
N ARG A 64 1.78 6.03 -2.09
CA ARG A 64 1.27 4.72 -2.52
C ARG A 64 -0.23 4.60 -2.28
N SER A 65 -0.94 5.72 -2.18
CA SER A 65 -2.39 5.72 -1.93
C SER A 65 -3.19 5.04 -3.06
N SER A 66 -2.61 4.91 -4.25
CA SER A 66 -3.18 4.17 -5.38
C SER A 66 -3.15 2.64 -5.24
N LEU A 67 -2.40 2.07 -4.28
CA LEU A 67 -2.47 0.64 -4.00
C LEU A 67 -3.92 0.20 -3.80
N THR A 68 -4.30 -0.91 -4.42
CA THR A 68 -5.58 -1.56 -4.12
C THR A 68 -5.56 -2.10 -2.70
N LYS A 69 -6.62 -1.86 -1.96
CA LYS A 69 -6.78 -2.31 -0.58
C LYS A 69 -8.16 -2.95 -0.41
N LEU A 70 -8.18 -4.26 -0.16
CA LEU A 70 -9.41 -4.97 0.14
C LEU A 70 -9.37 -5.44 1.59
N GLU A 71 -10.47 -5.30 2.30
CA GLU A 71 -10.62 -5.83 3.64
C GLU A 71 -11.59 -7.00 3.61
N ILE A 72 -11.16 -8.14 4.15
CA ILE A 72 -11.96 -9.36 4.27
C ILE A 72 -12.23 -9.58 5.75
N GLN A 73 -13.48 -9.75 6.12
CA GLN A 73 -13.90 -10.14 7.47
C GLN A 73 -14.77 -11.39 7.41
N ALA A 74 -14.41 -12.38 8.19
CA ALA A 74 -15.16 -13.62 8.32
C ALA A 74 -14.79 -14.31 9.65
N GLU A 75 -15.49 -15.38 9.96
CA GLU A 75 -15.08 -16.30 11.03
C GLU A 75 -13.68 -16.87 10.70
N PRO A 76 -12.75 -17.04 11.69
CA PRO A 76 -11.36 -17.35 11.42
C PRO A 76 -11.09 -18.53 10.49
N GLN A 77 -11.86 -19.62 10.62
CA GLN A 77 -11.69 -20.79 9.75
C GLN A 77 -12.18 -20.54 8.31
N ALA A 78 -13.26 -19.78 8.16
CA ALA A 78 -13.76 -19.36 6.84
C ALA A 78 -12.77 -18.41 6.18
N LEU A 79 -12.24 -17.43 6.94
CA LEU A 79 -11.23 -16.49 6.46
C LEU A 79 -9.96 -17.20 5.96
N ALA A 80 -9.46 -18.19 6.69
CA ALA A 80 -8.30 -18.96 6.27
C ALA A 80 -8.54 -19.68 4.93
N ARG A 81 -9.74 -20.27 4.73
CA ARG A 81 -10.12 -20.90 3.45
C ARG A 81 -10.21 -19.89 2.31
N ILE A 82 -10.85 -18.74 2.54
CA ILE A 82 -10.96 -17.67 1.54
C ILE A 82 -9.56 -17.20 1.11
N VAL A 83 -8.68 -16.95 2.05
CA VAL A 83 -7.30 -16.53 1.77
C VAL A 83 -6.54 -17.57 0.96
N ALA A 84 -6.62 -18.85 1.35
CA ALA A 84 -5.97 -19.95 0.64
C ALA A 84 -6.51 -20.08 -0.80
N GLN A 85 -7.83 -20.06 -0.98
CA GLN A 85 -8.47 -20.19 -2.29
C GLN A 85 -8.14 -19.01 -3.20
N ALA A 86 -8.28 -17.77 -2.70
CA ALA A 86 -8.00 -16.57 -3.48
C ALA A 86 -6.52 -16.46 -3.87
N SER A 87 -5.59 -16.77 -2.95
CA SER A 87 -4.15 -16.73 -3.24
C SER A 87 -3.74 -17.80 -4.28
N ASN A 88 -4.32 -18.99 -4.22
CA ASN A 88 -4.08 -20.05 -5.21
C ASN A 88 -4.68 -19.69 -6.58
N GLY A 89 -5.87 -19.08 -6.61
CA GLY A 89 -6.49 -18.57 -7.85
C GLY A 89 -5.60 -17.56 -8.56
N LEU A 90 -5.03 -16.62 -7.82
CA LEU A 90 -4.09 -15.62 -8.35
C LEU A 90 -2.78 -16.26 -8.87
N ALA A 91 -2.24 -17.24 -8.15
CA ALA A 91 -1.01 -17.95 -8.57
C ALA A 91 -1.20 -18.75 -9.85
N SER A 92 -2.38 -19.32 -10.09
CA SER A 92 -2.70 -20.12 -11.26
C SER A 92 -2.90 -19.30 -12.54
N GLY A 93 -3.27 -18.01 -12.40
CA GLY A 93 -3.48 -17.07 -13.52
C GLY A 93 -2.23 -16.30 -13.97
N GLY A 94 -1.12 -16.39 -13.24
CA GLY A 94 0.14 -15.70 -13.53
C GLY A 94 1.34 -16.67 -13.46
N GLN A 95 2.44 -16.35 -14.14
CA GLN A 95 3.70 -17.10 -13.97
C GLN A 95 4.16 -16.96 -12.51
N ALA A 96 3.96 -18.01 -11.73
CA ALA A 96 4.34 -18.06 -10.33
C ALA A 96 5.86 -18.10 -10.17
N THR A 97 6.47 -16.98 -9.80
CA THR A 97 7.83 -16.94 -9.25
C THR A 97 7.74 -16.96 -7.72
N GLY A 98 7.36 -18.10 -7.16
CA GLY A 98 7.29 -18.27 -5.69
C GLY A 98 6.74 -19.65 -5.36
N GLN A 99 7.26 -20.25 -4.30
CA GLN A 99 6.86 -21.58 -3.83
C GLN A 99 5.36 -21.57 -3.48
N SER A 100 4.53 -22.09 -4.39
CA SER A 100 3.15 -22.48 -4.08
C SER A 100 3.23 -23.77 -3.28
N SER A 101 3.04 -23.70 -1.96
CA SER A 101 2.82 -24.90 -1.17
C SER A 101 1.40 -25.42 -1.43
N ALA A 102 1.26 -26.73 -1.57
CA ALA A 102 -0.03 -27.40 -1.79
C ALA A 102 -1.06 -27.18 -0.66
N ASP A 103 -0.64 -26.66 0.47
CA ASP A 103 -1.44 -26.44 1.68
C ASP A 103 -2.12 -25.05 1.77
N GLY A 104 -2.01 -24.21 0.71
CA GLY A 104 -2.56 -22.86 0.73
C GLY A 104 -1.77 -21.89 1.60
N LEU A 105 -2.12 -20.60 1.51
CA LEU A 105 -1.45 -19.52 2.24
C LEU A 105 -1.92 -19.50 3.70
N ALA A 106 -1.03 -19.88 4.63
CA ALA A 106 -1.27 -19.74 6.08
C ALA A 106 -0.88 -18.33 6.54
N LEU A 107 -1.75 -17.68 7.29
CA LEU A 107 -1.48 -16.35 7.88
C LEU A 107 -1.14 -16.49 9.36
N GLU A 108 -0.03 -15.92 9.76
CA GLU A 108 0.40 -15.83 11.15
C GLU A 108 0.17 -14.42 11.70
N PRO A 109 -0.36 -14.28 12.94
CA PRO A 109 -0.50 -12.96 13.55
C PRO A 109 0.81 -12.19 13.59
N GLY A 110 0.79 -10.96 13.09
CA GLY A 110 1.96 -10.10 13.04
C GLY A 110 2.89 -10.30 11.84
N LEU A 111 2.61 -11.28 10.96
CA LEU A 111 3.35 -11.49 9.72
C LEU A 111 2.38 -11.42 8.53
N ALA A 112 2.69 -10.59 7.55
CA ALA A 112 2.02 -10.61 6.27
C ALA A 112 2.66 -11.67 5.37
N ALA A 113 1.88 -12.24 4.47
CA ALA A 113 2.39 -13.11 3.43
C ALA A 113 2.33 -12.40 2.07
N ASN A 114 3.38 -12.53 1.26
CA ASN A 114 3.36 -12.07 -0.13
C ASN A 114 3.16 -13.27 -1.04
N SER A 115 2.07 -13.28 -1.78
CA SER A 115 1.75 -14.35 -2.73
C SER A 115 1.08 -13.76 -3.96
N ALA A 116 1.51 -14.19 -5.13
CA ALA A 116 0.96 -13.80 -6.44
C ALA A 116 0.85 -12.28 -6.63
N GLY A 117 1.83 -11.52 -6.15
CA GLY A 117 1.88 -10.06 -6.27
C GLY A 117 0.94 -9.29 -5.33
N ALA A 118 0.35 -9.97 -4.35
CA ALA A 118 -0.46 -9.36 -3.29
C ALA A 118 0.12 -9.63 -1.90
N TRP A 119 0.02 -8.64 -1.01
CA TRP A 119 0.31 -8.77 0.41
C TRP A 119 -0.98 -9.10 1.16
N TRP A 120 -0.96 -10.18 1.92
CA TRP A 120 -2.04 -10.65 2.78
C TRP A 120 -1.67 -10.33 4.22
N CYS A 121 -2.31 -9.32 4.78
CA CYS A 121 -1.91 -8.70 6.05
C CYS A 121 -2.95 -9.02 7.14
N PRO A 122 -2.69 -9.96 8.06
CA PRO A 122 -3.63 -10.32 9.13
C PRO A 122 -3.75 -9.18 10.14
N VAL A 123 -4.95 -8.60 10.27
CA VAL A 123 -5.25 -7.53 11.23
C VAL A 123 -5.70 -8.13 12.57
N THR A 124 -6.59 -9.11 12.49
CA THR A 124 -7.07 -9.93 13.61
C THR A 124 -7.31 -11.36 13.10
N PRO A 125 -7.58 -12.36 13.95
CA PRO A 125 -7.91 -13.71 13.48
C PRO A 125 -9.07 -13.77 12.46
N GLY A 126 -10.02 -12.84 12.54
CA GLY A 126 -11.18 -12.77 11.64
C GLY A 126 -11.11 -11.63 10.61
N ARG A 127 -9.95 -10.98 10.41
CA ARG A 127 -9.82 -9.81 9.54
C ARG A 127 -8.47 -9.75 8.84
N VAL A 128 -8.47 -9.65 7.52
CA VAL A 128 -7.28 -9.53 6.67
C VAL A 128 -7.40 -8.29 5.79
N LEU A 129 -6.31 -7.55 5.65
CA LEU A 129 -6.14 -6.50 4.66
C LEU A 129 -5.29 -7.03 3.51
N VAL A 130 -5.82 -7.00 2.29
CA VAL A 130 -5.10 -7.40 1.06
C VAL A 130 -4.63 -6.15 0.33
N LEU A 131 -3.34 -6.11 0.00
CA LEU A 131 -2.72 -4.97 -0.69
C LEU A 131 -2.13 -5.45 -2.01
N SER A 132 -2.39 -4.73 -3.10
CA SER A 132 -1.77 -5.04 -4.40
C SER A 132 -1.52 -3.78 -5.22
N GLU A 133 -0.67 -3.91 -6.24
CA GLU A 133 -0.49 -2.85 -7.23
C GLU A 133 -1.81 -2.59 -7.98
N PRO A 134 -2.08 -1.34 -8.42
CA PRO A 134 -3.32 -1.00 -9.13
C PRO A 134 -3.55 -1.86 -10.37
N ARG A 135 -2.50 -2.24 -11.09
CA ARG A 135 -2.59 -3.13 -12.28
C ARG A 135 -3.15 -4.51 -11.98
N ALA A 136 -3.01 -4.99 -10.74
CA ALA A 136 -3.53 -6.29 -10.30
C ALA A 136 -4.93 -6.18 -9.66
N ALA A 137 -5.49 -4.97 -9.58
CA ALA A 137 -6.73 -4.68 -8.85
C ALA A 137 -7.92 -5.57 -9.26
N ALA A 138 -8.15 -5.73 -10.56
CA ALA A 138 -9.25 -6.53 -11.08
C ALA A 138 -9.06 -8.01 -10.69
N ALA A 139 -7.90 -8.58 -10.99
CA ALA A 139 -7.62 -9.99 -10.68
C ALA A 139 -7.73 -10.30 -9.18
N VAL A 140 -7.22 -9.39 -8.33
CA VAL A 140 -7.29 -9.56 -6.87
C VAL A 140 -8.74 -9.46 -6.36
N ARG A 141 -9.53 -8.51 -6.86
CA ARG A 141 -10.96 -8.41 -6.52
C ARG A 141 -11.72 -9.66 -6.92
N ASP A 142 -11.55 -10.11 -8.16
CA ASP A 142 -12.26 -11.28 -8.70
C ASP A 142 -11.91 -12.54 -7.90
N ALA A 143 -10.63 -12.77 -7.61
CA ALA A 143 -10.18 -13.91 -6.82
C ALA A 143 -10.73 -13.87 -5.39
N VAL A 144 -10.70 -12.70 -4.73
CA VAL A 144 -11.21 -12.55 -3.36
C VAL A 144 -12.73 -12.68 -3.32
N THR A 145 -13.44 -12.05 -4.26
CA THR A 145 -14.92 -12.11 -4.31
C THR A 145 -15.38 -13.55 -4.62
N GLY A 146 -14.78 -14.21 -5.61
CA GLY A 146 -15.13 -15.61 -5.92
C GLY A 146 -14.90 -16.55 -4.74
N ALA A 147 -13.77 -16.42 -4.04
CA ALA A 147 -13.51 -17.22 -2.83
C ALA A 147 -14.48 -16.89 -1.67
N ALA A 148 -14.92 -15.64 -1.57
CA ALA A 148 -15.88 -15.21 -0.56
C ALA A 148 -17.30 -15.72 -0.85
N ASP A 149 -17.72 -15.72 -2.12
CA ASP A 149 -19.02 -16.22 -2.57
C ASP A 149 -19.17 -17.73 -2.35
N ASP A 150 -18.08 -18.48 -2.46
CA ASP A 150 -18.04 -19.92 -2.19
C ASP A 150 -18.02 -20.26 -0.69
N ALA A 151 -17.77 -19.27 0.17
CA ALA A 151 -17.59 -19.50 1.60
C ALA A 151 -18.94 -19.63 2.32
N GLN A 152 -18.97 -20.48 3.34
CA GLN A 152 -20.13 -20.59 4.23
C GLN A 152 -20.04 -19.62 5.40
N GLY A 153 -21.16 -19.08 5.82
CA GLY A 153 -21.27 -18.15 6.95
C GLY A 153 -21.30 -16.69 6.52
N THR A 154 -21.14 -15.80 7.49
CA THR A 154 -21.13 -14.36 7.23
C THR A 154 -19.74 -13.92 6.79
N VAL A 155 -19.63 -13.42 5.58
CA VAL A 155 -18.40 -12.88 5.00
C VAL A 155 -18.66 -11.44 4.54
N SER A 156 -17.71 -10.56 4.79
CA SER A 156 -17.69 -9.20 4.27
C SER A 156 -16.40 -8.95 3.50
N VAL A 157 -16.52 -8.48 2.27
CA VAL A 157 -15.42 -8.00 1.44
C VAL A 157 -15.67 -6.54 1.13
N LEU A 158 -14.75 -5.68 1.54
CA LEU A 158 -14.85 -4.23 1.35
C LEU A 158 -13.66 -3.72 0.54
N ASP A 159 -13.93 -2.94 -0.51
CA ASP A 159 -12.89 -2.15 -1.16
C ASP A 159 -12.63 -0.88 -0.33
N VAL A 160 -11.50 -0.87 0.37
CA VAL A 160 -11.04 0.26 1.19
C VAL A 160 -9.89 1.01 0.54
N THR A 161 -9.76 0.92 -0.78
CA THR A 161 -8.71 1.61 -1.56
C THR A 161 -8.69 3.10 -1.25
N CYS A 162 -9.83 3.77 -1.31
CA CYS A 162 -9.99 5.17 -0.91
C CYS A 162 -10.31 5.35 0.59
N GLY A 163 -10.23 4.31 1.40
CA GLY A 163 -10.37 4.37 2.86
C GLY A 163 -9.04 4.57 3.58
N LEU A 164 -7.92 4.21 2.94
CA LEU A 164 -6.59 4.27 3.53
C LEU A 164 -5.61 5.01 2.61
N ALA A 165 -4.99 6.07 3.15
CA ALA A 165 -3.80 6.70 2.58
C ALA A 165 -2.56 5.85 2.86
N ALA A 166 -1.60 5.83 1.95
CA ALA A 166 -0.41 5.02 2.07
C ALA A 166 0.86 5.77 1.64
N LEU A 167 1.92 5.63 2.43
CA LEU A 167 3.27 6.09 2.09
C LEU A 167 4.25 4.92 2.22
N THR A 168 5.13 4.74 1.25
CA THR A 168 6.30 3.86 1.41
C THR A 168 7.52 4.70 1.77
N LEU A 169 8.20 4.33 2.85
CA LEU A 169 9.48 4.88 3.29
C LEU A 169 10.60 4.01 2.72
N LEU A 170 11.59 4.61 2.07
CA LEU A 170 12.61 3.91 1.28
C LEU A 170 14.02 4.37 1.64
N GLY A 171 14.96 3.43 1.61
CA GLY A 171 16.39 3.70 1.79
C GLY A 171 16.91 3.28 3.16
N PRO A 172 18.23 3.42 3.41
CA PRO A 172 18.88 2.95 4.63
C PRO A 172 18.31 3.62 5.91
N GLY A 173 17.85 4.87 5.82
CA GLY A 173 17.23 5.61 6.92
C GLY A 173 15.74 5.35 7.14
N ALA A 174 15.09 4.43 6.42
CA ALA A 174 13.64 4.25 6.48
C ALA A 174 13.12 3.89 7.89
N ARG A 175 13.83 3.03 8.62
CA ARG A 175 13.46 2.67 10.00
C ARG A 175 13.68 3.82 10.98
N GLU A 176 14.76 4.57 10.81
CA GLU A 176 15.02 5.76 11.62
C GLU A 176 13.97 6.84 11.35
N LEU A 177 13.60 7.05 10.09
CA LEU A 177 12.53 7.96 9.73
C LEU A 177 11.22 7.58 10.42
N LEU A 178 10.81 6.31 10.35
CA LEU A 178 9.59 5.84 10.99
C LEU A 178 9.63 6.05 12.51
N ALA A 179 10.75 5.77 13.17
CA ALA A 179 10.91 5.92 14.61
C ALA A 179 10.72 7.35 15.13
N ARG A 180 10.82 8.37 14.27
CA ARG A 180 10.60 9.77 14.67
C ARG A 180 9.14 10.13 14.90
N PHE A 181 8.21 9.36 14.36
CA PHE A 181 6.78 9.64 14.48
C PHE A 181 5.91 8.41 14.83
N CYS A 182 6.53 7.24 15.00
CA CYS A 182 5.83 6.00 15.29
C CYS A 182 6.51 5.26 16.45
N ALA A 183 5.71 4.87 17.45
CA ALA A 183 6.21 4.15 18.62
C ALA A 183 6.28 2.63 18.41
N ILE A 184 5.80 2.11 17.29
CA ILE A 184 5.89 0.69 16.95
C ILE A 184 7.37 0.31 16.80
N ASP A 185 7.80 -0.73 17.52
CA ASP A 185 9.18 -1.21 17.41
C ASP A 185 9.40 -1.91 16.05
N VAL A 186 10.12 -1.22 15.18
CA VAL A 186 10.47 -1.71 13.85
C VAL A 186 11.95 -2.11 13.73
N ARG A 187 12.66 -2.26 14.84
CA ARG A 187 14.04 -2.78 14.82
C ARG A 187 14.08 -4.17 14.17
N PRO A 188 15.13 -4.52 13.41
CA PRO A 188 15.19 -5.77 12.64
C PRO A 188 14.91 -7.03 13.48
N ALA A 189 15.34 -7.06 14.74
CA ALA A 189 15.10 -8.17 15.65
C ALA A 189 13.62 -8.38 16.02
N PHE A 190 12.79 -7.32 15.97
CA PHE A 190 11.38 -7.36 16.39
C PHE A 190 10.40 -7.21 15.22
N ALA A 191 10.89 -6.67 14.11
CA ALA A 191 10.10 -6.50 12.89
C ALA A 191 10.94 -6.93 11.68
N PRO A 192 11.08 -8.24 11.43
CA PRO A 192 11.74 -8.78 10.24
C PRO A 192 10.96 -8.42 8.97
N ARG A 193 11.48 -8.83 7.80
CA ARG A 193 10.71 -8.77 6.55
C ARG A 193 9.34 -9.44 6.74
N SER A 194 8.33 -8.91 6.11
CA SER A 194 6.92 -9.31 6.22
C SER A 194 6.25 -8.99 7.56
N ALA A 195 6.95 -8.40 8.54
CA ALA A 195 6.28 -7.96 9.77
C ALA A 195 5.16 -6.97 9.45
N PHE A 196 3.95 -7.26 9.94
CA PHE A 196 2.78 -6.40 9.82
C PHE A 196 2.30 -6.00 11.22
N ARG A 197 2.21 -4.72 11.47
CA ARG A 197 1.92 -4.17 12.81
C ARG A 197 0.77 -3.16 12.75
N PRO A 198 -0.46 -3.58 13.10
CA PRO A 198 -1.51 -2.64 13.47
C PRO A 198 -1.10 -1.85 14.71
N GLY A 199 -1.36 -0.55 14.73
CA GLY A 199 -1.04 0.26 15.91
C GLY A 199 -1.18 1.76 15.69
N SER A 200 -0.48 2.54 16.50
CA SER A 200 -0.48 4.00 16.38
C SER A 200 0.67 4.48 15.51
N VAL A 201 0.32 5.12 14.40
CA VAL A 201 1.24 5.76 13.46
C VAL A 201 0.97 7.27 13.48
N ALA A 202 1.98 8.08 13.77
CA ALA A 202 1.81 9.53 13.87
C ALA A 202 0.62 9.92 14.80
N ARG A 203 0.44 9.20 15.92
CA ARG A 203 -0.64 9.36 16.89
C ARG A 203 -2.05 9.06 16.35
N THR A 204 -2.16 8.39 15.22
CA THR A 204 -3.44 7.96 14.63
C THR A 204 -3.46 6.44 14.46
N PRO A 205 -4.63 5.79 14.43
CA PRO A 205 -4.70 4.38 14.05
C PRO A 205 -4.12 4.15 12.66
N GLY A 206 -3.31 3.11 12.51
CA GLY A 206 -2.67 2.81 11.24
C GLY A 206 -2.00 1.44 11.23
N TYR A 207 -1.27 1.20 10.16
CA TYR A 207 -0.57 -0.07 9.93
C TYR A 207 0.85 0.21 9.44
N VAL A 208 1.76 -0.65 9.82
CA VAL A 208 3.13 -0.69 9.28
C VAL A 208 3.40 -2.08 8.72
N LEU A 209 3.81 -2.15 7.47
CA LEU A 209 4.28 -3.37 6.81
C LEU A 209 5.77 -3.21 6.47
N VAL A 210 6.58 -4.16 6.89
CA VAL A 210 8.00 -4.25 6.50
C VAL A 210 8.10 -5.06 5.21
N GLU A 211 8.08 -4.39 4.07
CA GLU A 211 8.16 -5.06 2.76
C GLU A 211 9.56 -5.62 2.48
N ALA A 212 10.60 -4.87 2.91
CA ALA A 212 12.01 -5.25 2.82
C ALA A 212 12.83 -4.49 3.89
N PRO A 213 14.11 -4.82 4.14
CA PRO A 213 14.95 -4.18 5.15
C PRO A 213 14.97 -2.64 5.11
N GLY A 214 14.98 -2.05 3.92
CA GLY A 214 14.95 -0.60 3.69
C GLY A 214 13.63 -0.09 3.10
N ARG A 215 12.52 -0.86 3.22
CA ARG A 215 11.24 -0.52 2.61
C ARG A 215 10.08 -0.82 3.56
N LEU A 216 9.42 0.23 4.03
CA LEU A 216 8.36 0.19 5.02
C LEU A 216 7.12 0.88 4.45
N LEU A 217 6.01 0.15 4.33
CA LEU A 217 4.72 0.72 3.96
C LEU A 217 3.96 1.13 5.22
N VAL A 218 3.46 2.36 5.21
CA VAL A 218 2.69 2.95 6.29
C VAL A 218 1.31 3.31 5.77
N LEU A 219 0.25 2.89 6.48
CA LEU A 219 -1.13 3.21 6.12
C LEU A 219 -1.84 3.89 7.29
N VAL A 220 -2.64 4.90 6.97
CA VAL A 220 -3.55 5.59 7.92
C VAL A 220 -4.90 5.84 7.24
N GLY A 221 -5.90 6.24 8.00
CA GLY A 221 -7.19 6.65 7.41
C GLY A 221 -7.02 7.73 6.34
N TRP A 222 -7.79 7.64 5.25
CA TRP A 222 -7.69 8.50 4.06
C TRP A 222 -7.67 10.00 4.39
N ALA A 223 -8.58 10.45 5.27
CA ALA A 223 -8.69 11.84 5.67
C ALA A 223 -7.43 12.38 6.39
N LEU A 224 -6.55 11.49 6.87
CA LEU A 224 -5.31 11.84 7.56
C LEU A 224 -4.09 11.85 6.62
N GLY A 225 -4.27 11.66 5.31
CA GLY A 225 -3.17 11.59 4.35
C GLY A 225 -2.32 12.86 4.34
N GLU A 226 -2.91 14.05 4.27
CA GLU A 226 -2.14 15.31 4.33
C GLU A 226 -1.38 15.48 5.65
N TYR A 227 -1.99 15.08 6.77
CA TYR A 227 -1.31 15.11 8.06
C TYR A 227 -0.11 14.17 8.07
N LEU A 228 -0.28 12.92 7.62
CA LEU A 228 0.81 11.96 7.52
C LEU A 228 1.93 12.48 6.62
N TRP A 229 1.58 13.04 5.45
CA TRP A 229 2.56 13.63 4.54
C TRP A 229 3.45 14.67 5.25
N ARG A 230 2.83 15.63 5.95
CA ARG A 230 3.58 16.70 6.65
C ARG A 230 4.52 16.14 7.70
N VAL A 231 4.02 15.22 8.54
CA VAL A 231 4.83 14.58 9.59
C VAL A 231 6.01 13.85 8.99
N VAL A 232 5.79 13.08 7.89
CA VAL A 232 6.85 12.33 7.22
C VAL A 232 7.82 13.27 6.51
N ALA A 233 7.34 14.32 5.85
CA ALA A 233 8.20 15.28 5.13
C ALA A 233 9.14 16.02 6.10
N ASP A 234 8.64 16.51 7.24
CA ASP A 234 9.43 17.20 8.26
C ASP A 234 10.49 16.25 8.87
N ALA A 235 10.08 15.02 9.20
CA ALA A 235 10.99 14.02 9.73
C ALA A 235 12.05 13.60 8.68
N ALA A 236 11.67 13.43 7.41
CA ALA A 236 12.60 13.08 6.33
C ALA A 236 13.61 14.20 6.06
N ALA A 237 13.16 15.46 6.05
CA ALA A 237 14.03 16.61 5.84
C ALA A 237 15.14 16.66 6.89
N SER A 238 14.83 16.34 8.16
CA SER A 238 15.82 16.31 9.24
C SER A 238 16.89 15.21 9.08
N LEU A 239 16.64 14.23 8.21
CA LEU A 239 17.57 13.16 7.82
C LEU A 239 18.24 13.41 6.46
N GLY A 240 18.05 14.59 5.86
CA GLY A 240 18.52 14.90 4.50
C GLY A 240 17.74 14.15 3.41
N GLY A 241 16.56 13.65 3.74
CA GLY A 241 15.64 12.95 2.85
C GLY A 241 14.53 13.84 2.29
N GLY A 242 13.54 13.21 1.64
CA GLY A 242 12.38 13.93 1.10
C GLY A 242 11.54 13.08 0.16
N PRO A 243 10.52 13.67 -0.47
CA PRO A 243 9.66 12.92 -1.39
C PRO A 243 10.45 12.46 -2.62
N VAL A 244 10.08 11.30 -3.14
CA VAL A 244 10.56 10.73 -4.39
C VAL A 244 9.38 10.16 -5.18
N GLY A 245 9.51 10.09 -6.49
CA GLY A 245 8.42 9.66 -7.36
C GLY A 245 8.36 8.15 -7.58
N ALA A 246 7.30 7.73 -8.27
CA ALA A 246 7.08 6.34 -8.63
C ALA A 246 8.20 5.75 -9.52
N GLU A 247 8.84 6.59 -10.35
CA GLU A 247 9.99 6.17 -11.17
C GLU A 247 11.19 5.74 -10.31
N ALA A 248 11.50 6.51 -9.27
CA ALA A 248 12.58 6.16 -8.35
C ALA A 248 12.26 4.90 -7.53
N LEU A 249 10.99 4.70 -7.15
CA LEU A 249 10.52 3.48 -6.51
C LEU A 249 10.70 2.28 -7.44
N ALA A 250 10.23 2.34 -8.70
CA ALA A 250 10.33 1.25 -9.65
C ALA A 250 11.79 0.79 -9.81
N HIS A 251 12.70 1.72 -10.02
CA HIS A 251 14.13 1.42 -10.11
C HIS A 251 14.72 0.80 -8.83
N HIS A 252 14.19 1.20 -7.65
CA HIS A 252 14.64 0.62 -6.37
C HIS A 252 14.18 -0.83 -6.23
N LEU A 253 12.93 -1.14 -6.67
CA LEU A 253 12.39 -2.49 -6.66
C LEU A 253 13.17 -3.45 -7.56
N GLU A 254 13.50 -3.03 -8.79
CA GLU A 254 14.30 -3.83 -9.74
C GLU A 254 15.67 -4.26 -9.16
N ARG A 255 16.24 -3.44 -8.28
CA ARG A 255 17.53 -3.77 -7.64
C ARG A 255 17.42 -4.68 -6.43
N ASP A 256 16.27 -4.69 -5.76
CA ASP A 256 16.00 -5.59 -4.63
C ASP A 256 15.73 -7.03 -5.11
N ASP A 257 15.28 -7.17 -6.36
CA ASP A 257 14.95 -8.46 -7.00
C ASP A 257 16.14 -9.07 -7.79
N ALA A 258 17.24 -8.32 -7.99
CA ALA A 258 18.46 -8.74 -8.71
C ALA A 258 19.55 -9.25 -7.75
#